data_aee2a7c67ab2d890d1669393d23ef092
#
_entry.id   aee2a7c67ab2d890d1669393d23ef092
#
_cell.length_a   1.000
_cell.length_b   1.000
_cell.length_c   1.000
_cell.angle_alpha   90.00
_cell.angle_beta   90.00
_cell.angle_gamma   90.00
#
_symmetry.space_group_name_H-M   'P 1'
#
loop_
_entity.id
_entity.type
_entity.pdbx_description
1 polymer ?
#
loop_
_entity_poly.entity_id
_entity_poly.type
_entity_poly.pdbx_seq_one_letter_code
_entity_poly.pdbx_strand_id
1 'polypeptide(L)'
;RLWRVKLILGPLAADLLVQSTPKEKDLMVVLDDGRYFLETEVCSLKGVGRFVLGLYDDIDVFDSPELEEYLAFRIKDMQQKISKGRSVTPTMQMEIQRTIEQTQEAEDVADNT
;
A
#
# COMPACT_ATOMS: atom_id res chain seq x y z
N ARG A 1 17.36 -14.33 4.17
CA ARG A 1 17.96 -13.08 4.61
C ARG A 1 16.91 -12.18 5.27
N LEU A 2 17.32 -11.50 6.32
CA LEU A 2 16.50 -10.53 7.02
C LEU A 2 17.04 -9.12 6.75
N TRP A 3 16.13 -8.15 6.66
CA TRP A 3 16.48 -6.74 6.52
C TRP A 3 15.94 -5.98 7.73
N ARG A 4 16.80 -5.17 8.34
CA ARG A 4 16.40 -4.30 9.43
C ARG A 4 15.77 -3.03 8.88
N VAL A 5 14.60 -2.66 9.39
CA VAL A 5 13.88 -1.48 8.97
C VAL A 5 13.48 -0.64 10.18
N LYS A 6 13.47 0.68 9.99
CA LYS A 6 13.07 1.66 11.00
C LYS A 6 11.98 2.53 10.41
N LEU A 7 10.85 2.56 11.09
CA LEU A 7 9.66 3.28 10.64
C LEU A 7 9.15 4.18 11.75
N ILE A 8 8.58 5.32 11.37
CA ILE A 8 7.77 6.14 12.26
C ILE A 8 6.34 6.06 11.72
N LEU A 9 5.43 5.59 12.58
CA LEU A 9 4.06 5.30 12.19
C LEU A 9 3.10 6.29 12.83
N GLY A 10 2.20 6.84 12.03
CA GLY A 10 1.06 7.58 12.54
C GLY A 10 -0.01 6.63 13.06
N PRO A 11 -1.16 7.17 13.53
CA PRO A 11 -2.18 6.35 14.18
C PRO A 11 -2.81 5.31 13.25
N LEU A 12 -3.06 5.64 11.99
CA LEU A 12 -3.68 4.70 11.05
C LEU A 12 -2.74 3.53 10.75
N ALA A 13 -1.49 3.84 10.43
CA ALA A 13 -0.50 2.81 10.11
C ALA A 13 -0.24 1.91 11.32
N ALA A 14 -0.16 2.47 12.52
CA ALA A 14 0.04 1.72 13.74
C ALA A 14 -1.13 0.76 14.00
N ASP A 15 -2.37 1.22 13.86
CA ASP A 15 -3.55 0.38 14.04
C ASP A 15 -3.58 -0.79 13.06
N LEU A 16 -3.32 -0.51 11.79
CA LEU A 16 -3.34 -1.55 10.77
C LEU A 16 -2.22 -2.58 10.97
N LEU A 17 -1.06 -2.13 11.40
CA LEU A 17 0.07 -3.02 11.67
C LEU A 17 -0.25 -3.95 12.85
N VAL A 18 -0.80 -3.42 13.94
CA VAL A 18 -1.16 -4.20 15.11
C VAL A 18 -2.24 -5.24 14.76
N GLN A 19 -3.21 -4.88 13.92
CA GLN A 19 -4.25 -5.81 13.49
C GLN A 19 -3.71 -6.96 12.66
N SER A 20 -2.77 -6.68 11.77
CA SER A 20 -2.20 -7.70 10.88
C SER A 20 -1.03 -8.44 11.51
N THR A 21 -0.30 -7.80 12.41
CA THR A 21 0.88 -8.37 13.05
C THR A 21 0.92 -7.97 14.53
N PRO A 22 0.09 -8.60 15.38
CA PRO A 22 -0.03 -8.19 16.79
C PRO A 22 1.29 -8.20 17.58
N LYS A 23 2.25 -9.02 17.18
CA LYS A 23 3.56 -9.08 17.83
C LYS A 23 4.35 -7.77 17.76
N GLU A 24 4.10 -6.98 16.73
CA GLU A 24 4.81 -5.71 16.53
C GLU A 24 4.39 -4.65 17.54
N LYS A 25 3.24 -4.81 18.18
CA LYS A 25 2.76 -3.89 19.22
C LYS A 25 3.79 -3.75 20.35
N ASP A 26 4.41 -4.85 20.74
CA ASP A 26 5.37 -4.86 21.84
C ASP A 26 6.71 -4.21 21.46
N LEU A 27 6.96 -4.04 20.16
CA LEU A 27 8.17 -3.43 19.63
C LEU A 27 8.02 -1.93 19.40
N MET A 28 6.80 -1.40 19.48
CA MET A 28 6.53 0.01 19.21
C MET A 28 6.86 0.87 20.43
N VAL A 29 7.51 2.00 20.15
CA VAL A 29 7.84 3.01 21.16
C VAL A 29 7.04 4.27 20.86
N VAL A 30 6.28 4.76 21.85
CA VAL A 30 5.50 5.98 21.68
C VAL A 30 6.43 7.18 21.74
N LEU A 31 6.36 8.05 20.74
CA LEU A 31 7.14 9.28 20.68
C LEU A 31 6.39 10.43 21.34
N ASP A 32 7.09 11.53 21.60
CA ASP A 32 6.53 12.69 22.29
C ASP A 32 5.37 13.33 21.53
N ASP A 33 5.38 13.22 20.19
CA ASP A 33 4.32 13.75 19.33
C ASP A 33 3.14 12.79 19.13
N GLY A 34 3.17 11.65 19.81
CA GLY A 34 2.10 10.66 19.75
C GLY A 34 2.23 9.64 18.63
N ARG A 35 3.24 9.79 17.77
CA ARG A 35 3.53 8.77 16.76
C ARG A 35 4.31 7.61 17.39
N TYR A 36 4.55 6.58 16.62
CA TYR A 36 5.18 5.35 17.08
C TYR A 36 6.45 5.07 16.30
N PHE A 37 7.53 4.77 17.01
CA PHE A 37 8.76 4.28 16.41
C PHE A 37 8.75 2.76 16.44
N LEU A 38 9.10 2.13 15.30
CA LEU A 38 9.21 0.69 15.17
C LEU A 38 10.54 0.35 14.51
N GLU A 39 11.32 -0.49 15.15
CA GLU A 39 12.52 -1.10 14.55
C GLU A 39 12.32 -2.60 14.56
N THR A 40 12.37 -3.22 13.38
CA THR A 40 12.12 -4.67 13.25
C THR A 40 12.92 -5.24 12.09
N GLU A 41 12.97 -6.57 12.03
CA GLU A 41 13.55 -7.28 10.92
C GLU A 41 12.44 -7.89 10.06
N VAL A 42 12.58 -7.78 8.75
CA VAL A 42 11.60 -8.31 7.80
C VAL A 42 12.28 -9.27 6.84
N CYS A 43 11.57 -10.30 6.44
CA CYS A 43 12.07 -11.29 5.47
C CYS A 43 11.70 -10.91 4.04
N SER A 44 10.88 -9.89 3.84
CA SER A 44 10.44 -9.46 2.52
C SER A 44 10.36 -7.94 2.44
N LEU A 45 11.20 -7.36 1.58
CA LEU A 45 11.11 -5.94 1.26
C LEU A 45 9.82 -5.62 0.52
N LYS A 46 9.32 -6.56 -0.28
CA LYS A 46 8.07 -6.39 -1.01
C LYS A 46 6.89 -6.25 -0.06
N GLY A 47 6.83 -7.05 0.99
CA GLY A 47 5.75 -6.98 1.98
C GLY A 47 5.72 -5.65 2.73
N VAL A 48 6.84 -5.28 3.35
CA VAL A 48 6.93 -4.01 4.07
C VAL A 48 6.83 -2.83 3.12
N GLY A 49 7.38 -2.96 1.90
CA GLY A 49 7.30 -1.91 0.89
C GLY A 49 5.86 -1.60 0.49
N ARG A 50 5.04 -2.61 0.30
CA ARG A 50 3.62 -2.43 -0.01
C ARG A 50 2.88 -1.72 1.12
N PHE A 51 3.19 -2.08 2.35
CA PHE A 51 2.61 -1.44 3.53
C PHE A 51 2.97 0.05 3.56
N VAL A 52 4.25 0.37 3.37
CA VAL A 52 4.72 1.76 3.37
C VAL A 52 4.13 2.55 2.21
N LEU A 53 4.15 1.99 0.99
CA LEU A 53 3.62 2.68 -0.19
C LEU A 53 2.12 2.94 -0.09
N GLY A 54 1.38 2.02 0.50
CA GLY A 54 -0.06 2.17 0.67
C GLY A 54 -0.44 3.21 1.73
N LEU A 55 0.46 3.54 2.64
CA LEU A 55 0.22 4.45 3.75
C LEU A 55 1.33 5.49 3.88
N TYR A 56 1.91 5.90 2.75
CA TYR A 56 3.12 6.74 2.75
C TYR A 56 2.94 8.07 3.49
N ASP A 57 1.73 8.59 3.52
CA ASP A 57 1.43 9.85 4.20
C ASP A 57 1.31 9.70 5.73
N ASP A 58 1.31 8.46 6.22
CA ASP A 58 1.24 8.14 7.66
C ASP A 58 2.49 7.39 8.14
N ILE A 59 3.47 7.20 7.27
CA ILE A 59 4.70 6.45 7.58
C ILE A 59 5.92 7.20 7.09
N ASP A 60 6.91 7.35 7.98
CA ASP A 60 8.24 7.80 7.61
C ASP A 60 9.22 6.64 7.72
N VAL A 61 10.08 6.49 6.72
CA VAL A 61 11.15 5.49 6.67
C VAL A 61 12.47 6.19 6.85
N PHE A 62 13.32 5.67 7.71
CA PHE A 62 14.65 6.25 7.87
C PHE A 62 15.66 5.16 8.24
N ASP A 63 16.92 5.43 7.96
CA ASP A 63 18.05 4.55 8.30
C ASP A 63 17.79 3.08 7.91
N SER A 64 17.18 2.89 6.74
CA SER A 64 16.80 1.59 6.19
C SER A 64 17.18 1.54 4.71
N PRO A 65 18.49 1.50 4.39
CA PRO A 65 18.94 1.72 3.01
C PRO A 65 18.35 0.75 2.00
N GLU A 66 18.21 -0.52 2.33
CA GLU A 66 17.66 -1.51 1.40
C GLU A 66 16.18 -1.24 1.11
N LEU A 67 15.41 -0.89 2.15
CA LEU A 67 14.01 -0.55 1.97
C LEU A 67 13.86 0.76 1.20
N GLU A 68 14.67 1.77 1.53
CA GLU A 68 14.63 3.07 0.85
C GLU A 68 14.94 2.92 -0.65
N GLU A 69 15.93 2.11 -1.00
CA GLU A 69 16.26 1.82 -2.39
C GLU A 69 15.13 1.08 -3.10
N TYR A 70 14.54 0.10 -2.43
CA TYR A 70 13.41 -0.66 -2.96
C TYR A 70 12.22 0.27 -3.24
N LEU A 71 11.89 1.16 -2.29
CA LEU A 71 10.79 2.10 -2.44
C LEU A 71 11.03 3.07 -3.59
N ALA A 72 12.24 3.61 -3.70
CA ALA A 72 12.60 4.53 -4.79
C ALA A 72 12.42 3.86 -6.15
N PHE A 73 12.83 2.60 -6.27
CA PHE A 73 12.66 1.81 -7.50
C PHE A 73 11.18 1.63 -7.83
N ARG A 74 10.36 1.26 -6.84
CA ARG A 74 8.92 1.02 -7.06
C ARG A 74 8.17 2.30 -7.42
N ILE A 75 8.54 3.42 -6.81
CA ILE A 75 7.94 4.72 -7.12
C ILE A 75 8.25 5.11 -8.58
N LYS A 76 9.50 4.93 -8.99
CA LYS A 76 9.91 5.24 -10.36
C LYS A 76 9.18 4.35 -11.37
N ASP A 77 9.06 3.07 -11.07
CA ASP A 77 8.34 2.11 -11.92
C ASP A 77 6.87 2.51 -12.05
N MET A 78 6.21 2.85 -10.96
CA MET A 78 4.84 3.31 -10.96
C MET A 78 4.66 4.59 -11.76
N GLN A 79 5.59 5.54 -11.59
CA GLN A 79 5.56 6.80 -12.33
C GLN A 79 5.64 6.56 -13.84
N GLN A 80 6.51 5.68 -14.28
CA GLN A 80 6.64 5.31 -15.68
C GLN A 80 5.36 4.67 -16.21
N LYS A 81 4.76 3.79 -15.42
CA LYS A 81 3.51 3.12 -15.79
C LYS A 81 2.37 4.12 -15.98
N ILE A 82 2.24 5.08 -15.07
CA ILE A 82 1.23 6.13 -15.15
C ILE A 82 1.46 7.01 -16.38
N SER A 83 2.71 7.43 -16.61
CA SER A 83 3.07 8.30 -17.72
C SER A 83 2.78 7.67 -19.08
N LYS A 84 2.97 6.36 -19.19
CA LYS A 84 2.75 5.65 -20.44
C LYS A 84 1.29 5.32 -20.70
N GLY A 85 0.46 5.27 -19.65
CA GLY A 85 -0.99 5.04 -19.76
C GLY A 85 -1.36 3.75 -20.49
N ARG A 86 -0.53 2.71 -20.41
CA ARG A 86 -0.63 1.56 -21.32
C ARG A 86 -1.30 0.34 -20.76
N SER A 87 -1.74 0.39 -19.52
CA SER A 87 -2.33 -0.78 -18.90
C SER A 87 -3.73 -1.08 -19.44
N VAL A 88 -4.39 -0.07 -19.99
CA VAL A 88 -5.76 -0.22 -20.48
C VAL A 88 -5.81 0.18 -21.95
N THR A 89 -6.05 -0.81 -22.83
CA THR A 89 -6.17 -0.59 -24.27
C THR A 89 -7.56 -0.07 -24.61
N PRO A 90 -7.76 0.55 -25.82
CA PRO A 90 -9.10 0.94 -26.26
C PRO A 90 -10.08 -0.23 -26.29
N THR A 91 -9.62 -1.42 -26.69
CA THR A 91 -10.45 -2.63 -26.69
C THR A 91 -10.92 -2.99 -25.30
N MET A 92 -10.01 -2.93 -24.29
CA MET A 92 -10.35 -3.19 -22.91
C MET A 92 -11.33 -2.15 -22.37
N GLN A 93 -11.18 -0.89 -22.76
CA GLN A 93 -12.11 0.17 -22.35
C GLN A 93 -13.52 -0.11 -22.87
N MET A 94 -13.65 -0.56 -24.11
CA MET A 94 -14.93 -0.94 -24.70
C MET A 94 -15.54 -2.14 -23.97
N GLU A 95 -14.72 -3.11 -23.62
CA GLU A 95 -15.15 -4.30 -22.88
C GLU A 95 -15.65 -3.92 -21.49
N ILE A 96 -14.93 -3.05 -20.78
CA ILE A 96 -15.33 -2.56 -19.47
C ILE A 96 -16.66 -1.83 -19.56
N GLN A 97 -16.81 -0.93 -20.53
CA GLN A 97 -18.04 -0.16 -20.72
C GLN A 97 -19.23 -1.07 -20.98
N ARG A 98 -19.06 -2.07 -21.83
CA ARG A 98 -20.11 -3.05 -22.15
C ARG A 98 -20.52 -3.82 -20.88
N THR A 99 -19.54 -4.24 -20.08
CA THR A 99 -19.81 -4.99 -18.85
C THR A 99 -20.59 -4.14 -17.84
N ILE A 100 -20.21 -2.85 -17.69
CA ILE A 100 -20.90 -1.93 -16.80
C ILE A 100 -22.36 -1.75 -17.23
N GLU A 101 -22.62 -1.55 -18.53
CA GLU A 101 -23.95 -1.39 -19.07
C GLU A 101 -24.82 -2.63 -18.82
N GLN A 102 -24.27 -3.82 -19.05
CA GLN A 102 -24.98 -5.07 -18.80
C GLN A 102 -25.33 -5.25 -17.33
N THR A 103 -24.42 -4.88 -16.42
CA THR A 103 -24.65 -4.96 -14.98
C THR A 103 -25.78 -4.00 -14.57
N GLN A 104 -25.78 -2.78 -15.09
CA GLN A 104 -26.84 -1.81 -14.82
C GLN A 104 -28.20 -2.28 -15.31
N GLU A 105 -28.28 -2.84 -16.52
CA GLU A 105 -29.53 -3.39 -17.06
C GLU A 105 -30.07 -4.50 -16.16
N ALA A 106 -29.21 -5.38 -15.66
CA ALA A 106 -29.61 -6.46 -14.77
C ALA A 106 -30.14 -5.92 -13.45
N GLU A 107 -29.51 -4.87 -12.89
CA GLU A 107 -29.98 -4.23 -11.66
C GLU A 107 -31.33 -3.54 -11.87
N ASP A 108 -31.50 -2.83 -12.99
CA ASP A 108 -32.76 -2.15 -13.32
C ASP A 108 -33.90 -3.15 -13.47
N VAL A 109 -33.67 -4.29 -14.11
CA VAL A 109 -34.68 -5.35 -14.23
C VAL A 109 -35.02 -5.95 -12.88
N ALA A 110 -34.04 -6.15 -12.00
CA ALA A 110 -34.28 -6.67 -10.65
C ALA A 110 -35.12 -5.71 -9.81
N ASP A 111 -34.88 -4.40 -9.95
CA ASP A 111 -35.64 -3.37 -9.20
C ASP A 111 -37.09 -3.28 -9.67
N ASN A 112 -37.38 -3.66 -10.91
CA ASN A 112 -38.75 -3.60 -11.49
C ASN A 112 -39.57 -4.88 -11.27
N THR A 113 -38.98 -5.89 -10.64
CA THR A 113 -39.68 -7.13 -10.32
C THR A 113 -39.92 -7.26 -8.82
#